data_e3dcd3f142ad5fc89e55370bf174968b
#
_entry.id   e3dcd3f142ad5fc89e55370bf174968b
#
_cell.length_a   1.000
_cell.length_b   1.000
_cell.length_c   1.000
_cell.angle_alpha   90.00
_cell.angle_beta   90.00
_cell.angle_gamma   90.00
#
_symmetry.space_group_name_H-M   'P 1'
#
loop_
_entity.id
_entity.type
_entity.pdbx_description
1 polymer ?
#
loop_
_entity_poly.entity_id
_entity_poly.type
_entity_poly.pdbx_seq_one_letter_code
_entity_poly.pdbx_strand_id
1 'polypeptide(L)'
;MDSFYIITNILKDKDYAVTDKICNYIEQKGKKWTLAKKDEEGHILPGTVPSDVECGLVLGGDGTLIRAIRDLEGEELPLLGINLGTLGYLAEVELKDYQYAIDRLCGEEHAAIELRMMQRSSNT
;
A
#
# COMPACT_ATOMS: atom_id res chain seq x y z
N MET A 1 -12.20 3.08 -5.67
CA MET A 1 -11.15 4.00 -5.18
C MET A 1 -10.38 4.57 -6.37
N ASP A 2 -10.04 5.84 -6.30
CA ASP A 2 -9.43 6.55 -7.44
C ASP A 2 -8.02 7.06 -7.19
N SER A 3 -7.57 7.06 -5.95
CA SER A 3 -6.26 7.62 -5.60
C SER A 3 -5.56 6.76 -4.56
N PHE A 4 -4.32 6.39 -4.85
CA PHE A 4 -3.53 5.46 -4.04
C PHE A 4 -2.26 6.12 -3.52
N TYR A 5 -1.88 5.76 -2.32
CA TYR A 5 -0.66 6.20 -1.68
C TYR A 5 0.32 5.02 -1.63
N ILE A 6 1.45 5.14 -2.29
CA ILE A 6 2.38 4.03 -2.48
C ILE A 6 3.52 4.13 -1.47
N ILE A 7 3.68 3.09 -0.66
CA ILE A 7 4.72 3.00 0.36
C ILE A 7 5.61 1.83 0.02
N THR A 8 6.83 2.09 -0.40
CA THR A 8 7.76 1.07 -0.87
C THR A 8 8.96 0.91 0.05
N ASN A 9 9.35 -0.34 0.29
CA ASN A 9 10.63 -0.66 0.91
C ASN A 9 11.67 -0.80 -0.21
N ILE A 10 12.50 0.23 -0.40
CA ILE A 10 13.47 0.27 -1.49
C ILE A 10 14.54 -0.81 -1.36
N LEU A 11 14.76 -1.34 -0.15
CA LEU A 11 15.71 -2.43 0.05
C LEU A 11 15.21 -3.74 -0.55
N LYS A 12 13.90 -3.88 -0.74
CA LYS A 12 13.28 -5.06 -1.34
C LYS A 12 12.84 -4.83 -2.78
N ASP A 13 12.74 -3.60 -3.21
CA ASP A 13 12.36 -3.25 -4.58
C ASP A 13 13.45 -2.42 -5.24
N LYS A 14 14.49 -3.10 -5.66
CA LYS A 14 15.66 -2.48 -6.28
C LYS A 14 15.25 -1.69 -7.51
N ASP A 15 15.70 -0.46 -7.58
CA ASP A 15 15.45 0.47 -8.69
C ASP A 15 13.96 0.73 -8.92
N TYR A 16 13.12 0.50 -7.92
CA TYR A 16 11.67 0.69 -8.01
C TYR A 16 11.00 -0.12 -9.12
N ALA A 17 11.58 -1.27 -9.49
CA ALA A 17 11.08 -2.07 -10.61
C ALA A 17 9.62 -2.50 -10.41
N VAL A 18 9.29 -3.04 -9.24
CA VAL A 18 7.94 -3.47 -8.92
C VAL A 18 7.03 -2.26 -8.69
N THR A 19 7.54 -1.25 -8.00
CA THR A 19 6.80 -0.02 -7.73
C THR A 19 6.34 0.62 -9.04
N ASP A 20 7.24 0.74 -10.02
CA ASP A 20 6.91 1.30 -11.33
C ASP A 20 5.85 0.47 -12.04
N LYS A 21 5.96 -0.86 -11.97
CA LYS A 21 4.97 -1.75 -12.57
C LYS A 21 3.58 -1.52 -11.99
N ILE A 22 3.49 -1.39 -10.68
CA ILE A 22 2.22 -1.17 -9.98
C ILE A 22 1.66 0.22 -10.31
N CYS A 23 2.52 1.24 -10.28
CA CYS A 23 2.10 2.60 -10.63
C CYS A 23 1.59 2.69 -12.06
N ASN A 24 2.27 2.03 -13.00
CA ASN A 24 1.81 1.98 -14.40
C ASN A 24 0.47 1.28 -14.52
N TYR A 25 0.24 0.23 -13.77
CA TYR A 25 -1.04 -0.48 -13.80
C TYR A 25 -2.16 0.41 -13.27
N ILE A 26 -1.92 1.16 -12.19
CA ILE A 26 -2.88 2.12 -11.65
C ILE A 26 -3.23 3.18 -12.70
N GLU A 27 -2.23 3.69 -13.41
CA GLU A 27 -2.44 4.68 -14.47
C GLU A 27 -3.26 4.11 -15.63
N GLN A 28 -3.02 2.84 -15.99
CA GLN A 28 -3.79 2.17 -17.04
C GLN A 28 -5.26 2.04 -16.66
N LYS A 29 -5.56 2.00 -15.38
CA LYS A 29 -6.93 1.97 -14.87
C LYS A 29 -7.58 3.36 -14.81
N GLY A 30 -6.86 4.40 -15.20
CA GLY A 30 -7.35 5.78 -15.10
C GLY A 30 -7.32 6.34 -13.71
N LYS A 31 -6.55 5.74 -12.81
CA LYS A 31 -6.46 6.15 -11.41
C LYS A 31 -5.17 6.90 -11.13
N LYS A 32 -5.06 7.46 -9.94
CA LYS A 32 -3.91 8.27 -9.52
C LYS A 32 -3.10 7.57 -8.44
N TRP A 33 -1.83 7.92 -8.36
CA TRP A 33 -0.96 7.45 -7.29
C TRP A 33 -0.03 8.56 -6.83
N THR A 34 0.41 8.46 -5.58
CA THR A 34 1.41 9.35 -5.00
C THR A 34 2.38 8.49 -4.21
N LEU A 35 3.67 8.66 -4.45
CA LEU A 35 4.70 7.93 -3.70
C LEU A 35 4.93 8.59 -2.35
N ALA A 36 4.96 7.81 -1.28
CA ALA A 36 5.19 8.31 0.06
C ALA A 36 6.58 8.95 0.18
N LYS A 37 6.64 10.07 0.86
CA LYS A 37 7.90 10.76 1.16
C LYS A 37 8.43 10.23 2.49
N LYS A 38 9.67 9.78 2.50
CA LYS A 38 10.29 9.18 3.67
C LYS A 38 11.55 9.93 4.07
N ASP A 39 11.89 9.84 5.36
CA ASP A 39 13.17 10.35 5.87
C ASP A 39 14.29 9.32 5.64
N GLU A 40 15.50 9.64 6.10
CA GLU A 40 16.67 8.79 5.92
C GLU A 40 16.53 7.42 6.61
N GLU A 41 15.70 7.34 7.64
CA GLU A 41 15.49 6.11 8.39
C GLU A 41 14.35 5.27 7.82
N GLY A 42 13.68 5.77 6.79
CA GLY A 42 12.59 5.05 6.13
C GLY A 42 11.22 5.30 6.73
N HIS A 43 11.08 6.29 7.60
CA HIS A 43 9.78 6.68 8.15
C HIS A 43 9.08 7.68 7.24
N ILE A 44 7.77 7.57 7.14
CA ILE A 44 6.97 8.52 6.37
C ILE A 44 7.02 9.88 7.06
N LEU A 45 7.33 10.92 6.28
CA LEU A 45 7.41 12.28 6.83
C LEU A 45 6.03 12.76 7.27
N PRO A 46 5.91 13.26 8.51
CA PRO A 46 4.62 13.77 9.01
C PRO A 46 4.08 14.91 8.13
N GLY A 47 2.78 14.92 7.94
CA GLY A 47 2.12 15.98 7.19
C GLY A 47 2.27 15.91 5.68
N THR A 48 2.81 14.81 5.15
CA THR A 48 3.03 14.66 3.70
C THR A 48 2.02 13.74 3.02
N VAL A 49 1.07 13.18 3.79
CA VAL A 49 0.04 12.31 3.22
C VAL A 49 -1.01 13.20 2.54
N PRO A 50 -1.22 13.07 1.22
CA PRO A 50 -2.24 13.87 0.55
C PRO A 50 -3.63 13.58 1.09
N SER A 51 -4.49 14.59 1.15
CA SER A 51 -5.85 14.44 1.68
C SER A 51 -6.78 13.66 0.74
N ASP A 52 -6.41 13.55 -0.53
CA ASP A 52 -7.24 12.90 -1.54
C ASP A 52 -6.96 11.41 -1.73
N VAL A 53 -5.92 10.86 -1.09
CA VAL A 53 -5.64 9.42 -1.22
C VAL A 53 -6.65 8.61 -0.42
N GLU A 54 -7.05 7.49 -0.99
CA GLU A 54 -8.11 6.66 -0.43
C GLU A 54 -7.60 5.33 0.13
N CYS A 55 -6.43 4.89 -0.31
CA CYS A 55 -5.85 3.62 0.11
C CYS A 55 -4.33 3.68 0.00
N GLY A 56 -3.65 3.12 0.97
CA GLY A 56 -2.20 2.93 0.92
C GLY A 56 -1.87 1.53 0.46
N LEU A 57 -0.98 1.41 -0.53
CA LEU A 57 -0.43 0.14 -0.98
C LEU A 57 0.99 0.04 -0.43
N VAL A 58 1.23 -0.95 0.42
CA VAL A 58 2.52 -1.11 1.10
C VAL A 58 3.28 -2.26 0.47
N LEU A 59 4.38 -1.92 -0.22
CA LEU A 59 5.19 -2.89 -0.96
C LEU A 59 6.41 -3.28 -0.13
N GLY A 60 6.43 -4.51 0.35
CA GLY A 60 7.50 -5.01 1.21
C GLY A 60 7.10 -6.31 1.89
N GLY A 61 7.35 -6.40 3.17
CA GLY A 61 6.96 -7.52 4.00
C GLY A 61 6.29 -7.05 5.27
N ASP A 62 6.20 -7.94 6.27
CA ASP A 62 5.54 -7.64 7.55
C ASP A 62 6.13 -6.39 8.22
N GLY A 63 7.45 -6.27 8.24
CA GLY A 63 8.13 -5.14 8.87
C GLY A 63 7.76 -3.82 8.21
N THR A 64 7.67 -3.81 6.89
CA THR A 64 7.28 -2.61 6.13
C THR A 64 5.84 -2.22 6.45
N LEU A 65 4.95 -3.19 6.51
CA LEU A 65 3.54 -2.95 6.80
C LEU A 65 3.36 -2.44 8.24
N ILE A 66 4.03 -3.06 9.19
CA ILE A 66 3.95 -2.62 10.59
C ILE A 66 4.46 -1.19 10.74
N ARG A 67 5.59 -0.86 10.10
CA ARG A 67 6.14 0.50 10.12
C ARG A 67 5.17 1.50 9.53
N ALA A 68 4.56 1.17 8.40
CA ALA A 68 3.58 2.04 7.76
C ALA A 68 2.37 2.29 8.66
N ILE A 69 1.87 1.25 9.31
CA ILE A 69 0.75 1.37 10.25
C ILE A 69 1.10 2.36 11.37
N ARG A 70 2.30 2.25 11.92
CA ARG A 70 2.76 3.15 13.00
C ARG A 70 2.96 4.58 12.50
N ASP A 71 3.60 4.74 11.35
CA ASP A 71 3.87 6.07 10.78
C ASP A 71 2.59 6.80 10.41
N LEU A 72 1.54 6.06 10.06
CA LEU A 72 0.26 6.62 9.65
C LEU A 72 -0.77 6.61 10.79
N GLU A 73 -0.33 6.41 12.03
CA GLU A 73 -1.22 6.46 13.18
C GLU A 73 -1.89 7.83 13.24
N GLY A 74 -3.21 7.83 13.36
CA GLY A 74 -4.00 9.05 13.32
C GLY A 74 -4.56 9.37 11.94
N GLU A 75 -4.02 8.78 10.89
CA GLU A 75 -4.59 8.91 9.54
C GLU A 75 -5.62 7.80 9.35
N GLU A 76 -6.76 8.14 8.80
CA GLU A 76 -7.81 7.15 8.51
C GLU A 76 -7.64 6.56 7.11
N LEU A 77 -6.47 6.02 6.84
CA LEU A 77 -6.12 5.49 5.54
C LEU A 77 -6.04 3.96 5.61
N PRO A 78 -6.93 3.24 4.92
CA PRO A 78 -6.83 1.78 4.83
C PRO A 78 -5.54 1.39 4.11
N LEU A 79 -4.89 0.33 4.58
CA LEU A 79 -3.63 -0.16 4.00
C LEU A 79 -3.79 -1.58 3.49
N LEU A 80 -3.22 -1.84 2.32
CA LEU A 80 -3.11 -3.18 1.76
C LEU A 80 -1.64 -3.49 1.54
N GLY A 81 -1.15 -4.57 2.16
CA GLY A 81 0.21 -5.03 1.95
C GLY A 81 0.33 -5.85 0.68
N ILE A 82 1.37 -5.57 -0.11
CA ILE A 82 1.75 -6.39 -1.26
C ILE A 82 3.13 -6.95 -0.94
N ASN A 83 3.20 -8.27 -0.74
CA ASN A 83 4.42 -8.93 -0.29
C ASN A 83 5.40 -9.12 -1.44
N LEU A 84 6.62 -8.62 -1.27
CA LEU A 84 7.69 -8.72 -2.27
C LEU A 84 8.61 -9.92 -2.02
N GLY A 85 8.29 -10.76 -1.06
CA GLY A 85 9.09 -11.92 -0.71
C GLY A 85 8.21 -13.08 -0.26
N THR A 86 8.61 -13.75 0.82
CA THR A 86 7.83 -14.82 1.43
C THR A 86 6.69 -14.23 2.24
N LEU A 87 5.48 -14.79 2.12
CA LEU A 87 4.34 -14.33 2.91
C LEU A 87 4.63 -14.42 4.39
N GLY A 88 4.29 -13.36 5.11
CA GLY A 88 4.42 -13.28 6.55
C GLY A 88 3.11 -13.63 7.26
N TYR A 89 2.96 -13.11 8.46
CA TYR A 89 1.81 -13.41 9.32
C TYR A 89 0.68 -12.38 9.20
N LEU A 90 0.93 -11.25 8.56
CA LEU A 90 -0.07 -10.21 8.40
C LEU A 90 -0.90 -10.45 7.14
N ALA A 91 -2.10 -9.84 7.11
CA ALA A 91 -2.98 -9.95 5.95
C ALA A 91 -2.42 -9.15 4.78
N GLU A 92 -1.79 -9.85 3.87
CA GLU A 92 -1.15 -9.30 2.69
C GLU A 92 -1.54 -10.10 1.46
N VAL A 93 -1.41 -9.49 0.28
CA VAL A 93 -1.53 -10.22 -0.98
C VAL A 93 -0.14 -10.54 -1.50
N GLU A 94 -0.03 -11.64 -2.23
CA GLU A 94 1.21 -11.98 -2.92
C GLU A 94 1.41 -11.07 -4.12
N LEU A 95 2.66 -10.81 -4.48
CA LEU A 95 2.97 -9.96 -5.62
C LEU A 95 2.27 -10.41 -6.89
N LYS A 96 2.21 -11.72 -7.14
CA LYS A 96 1.56 -12.27 -8.35
C LYS A 96 0.09 -11.86 -8.49
N ASP A 97 -0.56 -11.49 -7.38
CA ASP A 97 -1.98 -11.14 -7.33
C ASP A 97 -2.23 -9.63 -7.31
N TYR A 98 -1.20 -8.81 -7.56
CA TYR A 98 -1.34 -7.35 -7.41
C TYR A 98 -2.39 -6.76 -8.34
N GLN A 99 -2.50 -7.25 -9.57
CA GLN A 99 -3.48 -6.74 -10.52
C GLN A 99 -4.91 -7.02 -10.05
N TYR A 100 -5.14 -8.24 -9.58
CA TYR A 100 -6.43 -8.62 -9.04
C TYR A 100 -6.80 -7.72 -7.84
N ALA A 101 -5.87 -7.51 -6.93
CA ALA A 101 -6.10 -6.69 -5.75
C ALA A 101 -6.42 -5.23 -6.13
N ILE A 102 -5.66 -4.66 -7.06
CA ILE A 102 -5.91 -3.29 -7.52
C ILE A 102 -7.24 -3.19 -8.25
N ASP A 103 -7.58 -4.17 -9.08
CA ASP A 103 -8.88 -4.20 -9.78
C ASP A 103 -10.04 -4.15 -8.80
N ARG A 104 -9.95 -4.91 -7.72
CA ARG A 104 -10.99 -4.91 -6.70
C ARG A 104 -11.09 -3.57 -5.97
N LEU A 105 -9.95 -2.97 -5.66
CA LEU A 105 -9.93 -1.67 -4.99
C LEU A 105 -10.45 -0.55 -5.89
N CYS A 106 -10.27 -0.66 -7.18
CA CYS A 106 -10.78 0.33 -8.13
C CYS A 106 -12.29 0.21 -8.36
N GLY A 107 -12.85 -0.97 -8.09
CA GLY A 107 -14.22 -1.25 -8.51
C GLY A 107 -15.29 -0.81 -7.54
N GLU A 108 -15.39 -1.43 -6.37
CA GLU A 108 -16.62 -1.40 -5.62
C GLU A 108 -16.46 -1.18 -4.11
N GLU A 109 -17.56 -0.85 -3.50
CA GLU A 109 -17.68 -0.64 -2.06
C GLU A 109 -17.22 -1.85 -1.25
N HIS A 110 -17.51 -3.07 -1.73
CA HIS A 110 -17.11 -4.28 -1.02
C HIS A 110 -15.59 -4.45 -0.92
N ALA A 111 -14.83 -3.92 -1.85
CA ALA A 111 -13.37 -3.94 -1.78
C ALA A 111 -12.86 -3.13 -0.59
N ALA A 112 -13.50 -2.00 -0.31
CA ALA A 112 -13.15 -1.18 0.85
C ALA A 112 -13.45 -1.93 2.15
N ILE A 113 -14.54 -2.70 2.20
CA ILE A 113 -14.88 -3.51 3.37
C ILE A 113 -13.83 -4.60 3.59
N GLU A 114 -13.44 -5.31 2.54
CA GLU A 114 -12.39 -6.34 2.63
C GLU A 114 -11.08 -5.75 3.14
N LEU A 115 -10.70 -4.59 2.63
CA LEU A 115 -9.48 -3.92 3.02
C LEU A 115 -9.49 -3.52 4.50
N ARG A 116 -10.62 -3.03 5.00
CA ARG A 116 -10.79 -2.69 6.41
C ARG A 116 -10.65 -3.92 7.30
N MET A 117 -11.20 -5.06 6.88
CA MET A 117 -11.05 -6.31 7.62
C MET A 117 -9.60 -6.75 7.68
N MET A 118 -8.88 -6.67 6.59
CA MET A 118 -7.44 -6.98 6.55
C MET A 118 -6.66 -6.07 7.48
N GLN A 119 -6.97 -4.78 7.49
CA GLN A 119 -6.31 -3.81 8.37
C GLN A 119 -6.57 -4.12 9.85
N ARG A 120 -7.80 -4.51 10.20
CA ARG A 120 -8.12 -4.92 11.58
C ARG A 120 -7.32 -6.14 12.00
N SER A 121 -7.20 -7.12 11.11
CA SER A 121 -6.40 -8.31 11.38
C SER A 121 -4.94 -7.96 11.62
N SER A 122 -4.41 -6.98 10.88
CA SER A 122 -3.04 -6.51 11.03
C SER A 122 -2.80 -5.79 12.36
N ASN A 123 -3.85 -5.19 12.94
CA ASN A 123 -3.75 -4.42 14.18
C ASN A 123 -3.97 -5.25 15.45
N THR A 124 -4.33 -6.49 15.30
CA THR A 124 -4.53 -7.38 16.45
C THR A 124 -3.27 -8.17 16.76
#